data_47e04d94d5715454cff7757b52879be3
#
_entry.id   47e04d94d5715454cff7757b52879be3
#
_cell.length_a   1.000
_cell.length_b   1.000
_cell.length_c   1.000
_cell.angle_alpha   90.00
_cell.angle_beta   90.00
_cell.angle_gamma   90.00
#
_symmetry.space_group_name_H-M   'P 1'
#
loop_
_entity.id
_entity.type
_entity.pdbx_description
1 polymer ?
#
loop_
_entity_poly.entity_id
_entity_poly.type
_entity_poly.pdbx_seq_one_letter_code
_entity_poly.pdbx_strand_id
1 'polypeptide(L)'
;MGITEQIEEAKRSDSLLLLVFYADWSPHYEWIEPLVHEFKKRVNIVRVNIEVNRKVADTYEIEIAPSFVLQRKDKVLWEKTGKLFPGELRDVIEMFKSWDPYIRMD
;
A
#
# COMPACT_ATOMS: atom_id res chain seq x y z
N MET A 1 -12.03 -6.94 12.45
CA MET A 1 -11.93 -5.60 11.87
C MET A 1 -11.96 -5.70 10.36
N GLY A 2 -12.86 -4.99 9.71
CA GLY A 2 -12.96 -5.00 8.26
C GLY A 2 -11.84 -4.21 7.60
N ILE A 3 -11.67 -4.41 6.30
CA ILE A 3 -10.60 -3.73 5.54
C ILE A 3 -10.76 -2.22 5.58
N THR A 4 -11.99 -1.72 5.40
CA THR A 4 -12.24 -0.28 5.45
C THR A 4 -11.80 0.32 6.79
N GLU A 5 -12.10 -0.37 7.89
CA GLU A 5 -11.70 0.10 9.22
C GLU A 5 -10.19 0.07 9.41
N GLN A 6 -9.53 -0.96 8.88
CA GLN A 6 -8.06 -1.04 8.94
C GLN A 6 -7.41 0.12 8.21
N ILE A 7 -7.93 0.45 7.04
CA ILE A 7 -7.42 1.56 6.24
C ILE A 7 -7.65 2.88 6.96
N GLU A 8 -8.87 3.10 7.47
CA GLU A 8 -9.19 4.34 8.18
C GLU A 8 -8.35 4.51 9.44
N GLU A 9 -8.11 3.44 10.18
CA GLU A 9 -7.27 3.47 11.35
C GLU A 9 -5.82 3.82 10.99
N ALA A 10 -5.30 3.20 9.92
CA ALA A 10 -3.95 3.49 9.45
C ALA A 10 -3.79 4.92 8.97
N LYS A 11 -4.83 5.51 8.38
CA LYS A 11 -4.82 6.90 7.94
C LYS A 11 -4.71 7.90 9.10
N ARG A 12 -5.19 7.52 10.28
CA ARG A 12 -5.08 8.39 11.45
C ARG A 12 -3.64 8.49 11.95
N SER A 13 -2.85 7.49 11.66
CA SER A 13 -1.43 7.48 11.96
C SER A 13 -0.71 8.46 11.06
N ASP A 14 0.38 9.02 11.57
CA ASP A 14 1.23 9.92 10.77
C ASP A 14 2.29 9.13 10.01
N SER A 15 2.12 7.83 9.88
CA SER A 15 3.03 6.95 9.17
C SER A 15 2.58 6.72 7.73
N LEU A 16 3.52 6.28 6.92
CA LEU A 16 3.19 5.83 5.57
C LEU A 16 2.30 4.59 5.62
N LEU A 17 1.39 4.49 4.69
CA LEU A 17 0.51 3.35 4.52
C LEU A 17 0.74 2.73 3.15
N LEU A 18 1.07 1.45 3.14
CA LEU A 18 1.21 0.70 1.89
C LEU A 18 0.00 -0.22 1.77
N LEU A 19 -0.78 -0.02 0.71
CA LEU A 19 -1.88 -0.90 0.37
C LEU A 19 -1.38 -1.91 -0.66
N VAL A 20 -1.57 -3.19 -0.38
CA VAL A 20 -1.18 -4.27 -1.27
C VAL A 20 -2.46 -4.94 -1.78
N PHE A 21 -2.78 -4.69 -3.03
CA PHE A 21 -3.97 -5.28 -3.67
C PHE A 21 -3.57 -6.59 -4.34
N TYR A 22 -4.26 -7.66 -3.96
CA TYR A 22 -3.93 -8.99 -4.47
C TYR A 22 -5.20 -9.78 -4.79
N ALA A 23 -5.02 -10.90 -5.48
CA ALA A 23 -6.08 -11.85 -5.73
C ALA A 23 -5.51 -13.25 -5.57
N ASP A 24 -6.34 -14.19 -5.12
CA ASP A 24 -5.90 -15.56 -4.89
C ASP A 24 -5.38 -16.24 -6.16
N TRP A 25 -5.94 -15.84 -7.32
CA TRP A 25 -5.51 -16.39 -8.61
C TRP A 25 -4.23 -15.76 -9.15
N SER A 26 -3.73 -14.70 -8.49
CA SER A 26 -2.55 -13.98 -8.97
C SER A 26 -1.31 -14.87 -8.89
N PRO A 27 -0.54 -15.00 -9.98
CA PRO A 27 0.67 -15.84 -9.97
C PRO A 27 1.78 -15.27 -9.09
N HIS A 28 1.64 -14.02 -8.65
CA HIS A 28 2.66 -13.33 -7.84
C HIS A 28 2.30 -13.28 -6.36
N TYR A 29 1.25 -13.98 -5.97
CA TYR A 29 0.78 -13.96 -4.58
C TYR A 29 1.87 -14.35 -3.58
N GLU A 30 2.65 -15.36 -3.91
CA GLU A 30 3.65 -15.90 -2.99
C GLU A 30 4.79 -14.94 -2.65
N TRP A 31 5.18 -14.07 -3.56
CA TRP A 31 6.28 -13.15 -3.29
C TRP A 31 5.88 -11.92 -2.48
N ILE A 32 4.58 -11.70 -2.34
CA ILE A 32 4.07 -10.57 -1.54
C ILE A 32 4.40 -10.77 -0.06
N GLU A 33 4.32 -12.00 0.45
CA GLU A 33 4.56 -12.27 1.86
C GLU A 33 5.96 -11.87 2.35
N PRO A 34 7.05 -12.22 1.65
CA PRO A 34 8.37 -11.76 2.05
C PRO A 34 8.48 -10.24 2.06
N LEU A 35 7.82 -9.58 1.11
CA LEU A 35 7.82 -8.13 1.01
C LEU A 35 7.13 -7.49 2.20
N VAL A 36 5.96 -8.00 2.56
CA VAL A 36 5.22 -7.54 3.73
C VAL A 36 6.05 -7.72 4.98
N HIS A 37 6.67 -8.89 5.12
CA HIS A 37 7.48 -9.19 6.29
C HIS A 37 8.67 -8.24 6.44
N GLU A 38 9.32 -7.91 5.33
CA GLU A 38 10.47 -7.02 5.34
C GLU A 38 10.10 -5.59 5.76
N PHE A 39 8.96 -5.08 5.31
CA PHE A 39 8.62 -3.67 5.47
C PHE A 39 7.59 -3.36 6.55
N LYS A 40 7.00 -4.37 7.20
CA LYS A 40 5.91 -4.15 8.17
C LYS A 40 6.29 -3.29 9.38
N LYS A 41 7.57 -3.19 9.69
CA LYS A 41 8.04 -2.35 10.79
C LYS A 41 8.32 -0.91 10.37
N ARG A 42 8.37 -0.67 9.07
CA ARG A 42 8.71 0.66 8.52
C ARG A 42 7.49 1.43 8.05
N VAL A 43 6.47 0.72 7.61
CA VAL A 43 5.24 1.32 7.13
C VAL A 43 4.07 0.48 7.63
N ASN A 44 2.90 1.10 7.71
CA ASN A 44 1.66 0.35 7.94
C ASN A 44 1.31 -0.37 6.64
N ILE A 45 1.04 -1.67 6.71
CA ILE A 45 0.69 -2.44 5.52
C ILE A 45 -0.69 -3.03 5.69
N VAL A 46 -1.57 -2.77 4.72
CA VAL A 46 -2.89 -3.36 4.66
C VAL A 46 -3.02 -4.12 3.35
N ARG A 47 -3.30 -5.42 3.46
CA ARG A 47 -3.50 -6.27 2.28
C ARG A 47 -4.97 -6.31 1.93
N VAL A 48 -5.29 -6.06 0.67
CA VAL A 48 -6.65 -5.98 0.20
C VAL A 48 -6.86 -7.01 -0.91
N ASN A 49 -7.71 -8.00 -0.65
CA ASN A 49 -8.12 -8.95 -1.68
C ASN A 49 -9.16 -8.27 -2.56
N ILE A 50 -8.82 -8.08 -3.84
CA ILE A 50 -9.66 -7.29 -4.74
C ILE A 50 -10.98 -7.96 -5.07
N GLU A 51 -11.08 -9.27 -4.95
CA GLU A 51 -12.32 -9.99 -5.21
C GLU A 51 -13.29 -9.89 -4.03
N VAL A 52 -12.76 -9.91 -2.83
CA VAL A 52 -13.55 -9.83 -1.61
C VAL A 52 -13.91 -8.39 -1.26
N ASN A 53 -12.97 -7.47 -1.48
CA ASN A 53 -13.11 -6.06 -1.09
C ASN A 53 -13.23 -5.17 -2.34
N ARG A 54 -14.23 -5.45 -3.15
CA ARG A 54 -14.42 -4.81 -4.44
C ARG A 54 -14.57 -3.29 -4.34
N LYS A 55 -15.31 -2.82 -3.34
CA LYS A 55 -15.52 -1.38 -3.17
C LYS A 55 -14.22 -0.64 -2.89
N VAL A 56 -13.34 -1.23 -2.09
CA VAL A 56 -12.05 -0.61 -1.80
C VAL A 56 -11.19 -0.57 -3.05
N ALA A 57 -11.15 -1.68 -3.79
CA ALA A 57 -10.40 -1.73 -5.04
C ALA A 57 -10.92 -0.69 -6.04
N ASP A 58 -12.23 -0.56 -6.15
CA ASP A 58 -12.85 0.44 -7.05
C ASP A 58 -12.53 1.86 -6.62
N THR A 59 -12.50 2.14 -5.33
CA THR A 59 -12.16 3.46 -4.80
C THR A 59 -10.76 3.87 -5.23
N TYR A 60 -9.84 2.93 -5.29
CA TYR A 60 -8.46 3.20 -5.73
C TYR A 60 -8.26 2.93 -7.22
N GLU A 61 -9.33 2.62 -7.93
CA GLU A 61 -9.30 2.32 -9.37
C GLU A 61 -8.37 1.17 -9.72
N ILE A 62 -8.37 0.14 -8.87
CA ILE A 62 -7.50 -1.04 -9.04
C ILE A 62 -8.25 -2.11 -9.82
N GLU A 63 -7.71 -2.48 -10.98
CA GLU A 63 -8.28 -3.53 -11.83
C GLU A 63 -7.33 -4.73 -11.99
N ILE A 64 -6.05 -4.52 -11.72
CA ILE A 64 -5.00 -5.53 -11.94
C ILE A 64 -4.36 -5.88 -10.61
N ALA A 65 -4.11 -7.16 -10.38
CA ALA A 65 -3.39 -7.65 -9.20
C ALA A 65 -2.10 -8.32 -9.66
N PRO A 66 -1.00 -8.14 -8.94
CA PRO A 66 -0.88 -7.29 -7.75
C PRO A 66 -0.77 -5.80 -8.13
N SER A 67 -1.24 -4.95 -7.22
CA SER A 67 -1.05 -3.50 -7.34
C SER A 67 -0.69 -2.95 -5.98
N PHE A 68 0.05 -1.85 -5.97
CA PHE A 68 0.59 -1.27 -4.75
C PHE A 68 0.30 0.23 -4.74
N VAL A 69 -0.16 0.71 -3.59
CA VAL A 69 -0.42 2.14 -3.39
C VAL A 69 0.26 2.56 -2.09
N LEU A 70 1.15 3.54 -2.18
CA LEU A 70 1.78 4.13 -1.01
C LEU A 70 1.13 5.49 -0.77
N GLN A 71 0.63 5.70 0.45
CA GLN A 71 -0.04 6.96 0.78
C GLN A 71 0.31 7.40 2.20
N ARG A 72 0.08 8.67 2.47
CA ARG A 72 0.11 9.24 3.82
C ARG A 72 -1.20 9.95 4.02
N LYS A 73 -1.96 9.54 5.05
CA LYS A 73 -3.34 10.00 5.26
C LYS A 73 -4.14 9.80 3.98
N ASP A 74 -4.74 10.81 3.41
CA ASP A 74 -5.53 10.69 2.20
C ASP A 74 -4.76 10.95 0.91
N LYS A 75 -3.46 11.22 1.01
CA LYS A 75 -2.66 11.58 -0.15
C LYS A 75 -1.91 10.37 -0.71
N VAL A 76 -2.23 9.99 -1.94
CA VAL A 76 -1.51 8.95 -2.66
C VAL A 76 -0.19 9.52 -3.15
N LEU A 77 0.91 8.88 -2.80
CA LEU A 77 2.25 9.33 -3.13
C LEU A 77 2.86 8.56 -4.29
N TRP A 78 2.48 7.30 -4.43
CA TRP A 78 3.10 6.42 -5.41
C TRP A 78 2.20 5.21 -5.65
N GLU A 79 2.18 4.74 -6.88
CA GLU A 79 1.43 3.55 -7.28
C GLU A 79 2.26 2.69 -8.22
N LYS A 80 2.04 1.39 -8.16
CA LYS A 80 2.63 0.46 -9.11
C LYS A 80 1.72 -0.73 -9.32
N THR A 81 1.62 -1.16 -10.57
CA THR A 81 0.90 -2.36 -10.98
C THR A 81 1.89 -3.39 -11.47
N GLY A 82 1.69 -4.64 -11.08
CA GLY A 82 2.54 -5.74 -11.48
C GLY A 82 3.65 -6.00 -10.47
N LYS A 83 4.66 -6.75 -10.89
CA LYS A 83 5.72 -7.19 -10.01
C LYS A 83 6.51 -6.02 -9.41
N LEU A 84 6.71 -6.08 -8.11
CA LEU A 84 7.46 -5.08 -7.37
C LEU A 84 8.70 -5.71 -6.75
N PHE A 85 9.86 -5.13 -7.00
CA PHE A 85 11.10 -5.62 -6.43
C PHE A 85 11.35 -4.95 -5.07
N PRO A 86 11.90 -5.70 -4.08
CA PRO A 86 12.15 -5.13 -2.75
C PRO A 86 12.99 -3.85 -2.77
N GLY A 87 14.02 -3.80 -3.63
CA GLY A 87 14.85 -2.61 -3.74
C GLY A 87 14.09 -1.39 -4.21
N GLU A 88 13.16 -1.59 -5.14
CA GLU A 88 12.32 -0.52 -5.67
C GLU A 88 11.42 0.05 -4.55
N LEU A 89 10.79 -0.83 -3.78
CA LEU A 89 9.93 -0.39 -2.67
C LEU A 89 10.75 0.31 -1.59
N ARG A 90 11.96 -0.19 -1.31
CA ARG A 90 12.84 0.44 -0.32
C ARG A 90 13.18 1.87 -0.73
N ASP A 91 13.49 2.08 -2.00
CA ASP A 91 13.84 3.41 -2.52
C ASP A 91 12.64 4.36 -2.42
N VAL A 92 11.44 3.88 -2.74
CA VAL A 92 10.23 4.69 -2.66
C VAL A 92 9.92 5.07 -1.21
N ILE A 93 10.05 4.13 -0.29
CA ILE A 93 9.82 4.39 1.13
C ILE A 93 10.83 5.42 1.64
N GLU A 94 12.10 5.29 1.27
CA GLU A 94 13.12 6.26 1.67
C GLU A 94 12.81 7.65 1.13
N MET A 95 12.31 7.72 -0.10
CA MET A 95 11.95 9.00 -0.72
C MET A 95 10.84 9.70 0.05
N PHE A 96 9.83 8.97 0.51
CA PHE A 96 8.63 9.57 1.11
C PHE A 96 8.55 9.47 2.63
N LYS A 97 9.46 8.80 3.30
CA LYS A 97 9.34 8.57 4.74
C LYS A 97 9.26 9.85 5.56
N SER A 98 9.87 10.93 5.09
CA SER A 98 9.85 12.23 5.76
C SER A 98 8.93 13.23 5.08
N TRP A 99 8.26 12.83 4.00
CA TRP A 99 7.41 13.73 3.25
C TRP A 99 6.05 13.85 3.92
N ASP A 100 5.61 15.10 4.12
CA ASP A 100 4.32 15.39 4.72
C ASP A 100 3.62 16.44 3.85
N PRO A 101 2.43 16.12 3.30
CA PRO A 101 1.72 17.08 2.43
C PRO A 101 1.24 18.32 3.16
N TYR A 102 1.23 18.28 4.50
CA TYR A 102 0.77 19.38 5.32
C TYR A 102 1.90 20.26 5.84
N ILE A 103 3.15 19.88 5.57
CA ILE A 103 4.32 20.67 5.94
C ILE A 103 4.84 21.37 4.71
N ARG A 104 5.01 22.68 4.85
CA ARG A 104 5.54 23.48 3.76
C ARG A 104 7.06 23.37 3.72
N MET A 105 7.57 22.92 2.59
CA MET A 105 9.00 22.77 2.37
C MET A 105 9.48 23.94 1.52
N ASP A 106 10.05 24.91 2.15
CA ASP A 106 10.61 26.10 1.47
C ASP A 106 12.10 25.99 1.32
#